data_e0531314c6b5d25e1022b9d55acd28da
#
_entry.id   e0531314c6b5d25e1022b9d55acd28da
#
_cell.length_a   1.000
_cell.length_b   1.000
_cell.length_c   1.000
_cell.angle_alpha   90.00
_cell.angle_beta   90.00
_cell.angle_gamma   90.00
#
_symmetry.space_group_name_H-M   'P 1'
#
loop_
_entity.id
_entity.type
_entity.pdbx_description
1 polymer ?
#
loop_
_entity_poly.entity_id
_entity_poly.type
_entity_poly.pdbx_seq_one_letter_code
_entity_poly.pdbx_strand_id
1 'polypeptide(L)'
;SRKDFEWLPEFLLDLTQGKGKDRMEQGANRERVNKSVWNLLVLFSSNTHIFDYLSGQRKHASQAEMVRVLELTLNKKLVWTPEESKILDLLKSNYGVVGYHLIKWIVANRQVAKEVFEKTREALKAEFESNDDERYWTAGNACIVSMAILLSKKYANIIDIPVQPVVNVLKKMTDNARGIVYGSKRTAEDILNAYTREYYGKFVVVKAINGVYEASLGENGVIDASLTRTDIAGRVEHGITPGHVDYYIEVQLLKAHCVSMSFGFSDFKEQIEKNPYYKVNSTRKDMLSKTRGPSMRVNAIKITRPITVDDSED
;
A
#
# COMPACT_ATOMS: atom_id res chain seq x y z
N SER A 1 20.99 11.52 6.84
CA SER A 1 19.86 12.15 7.53
C SER A 1 18.55 11.80 6.80
N ARG A 2 17.40 11.84 7.48
CA ARG A 2 16.09 11.49 6.88
C ARG A 2 15.67 12.40 5.71
N LYS A 3 16.26 13.56 5.57
CA LYS A 3 15.99 14.53 4.48
C LYS A 3 16.62 14.14 3.14
N ASP A 4 17.58 13.22 3.11
CA ASP A 4 18.40 13.01 1.91
C ASP A 4 17.67 12.27 0.78
N PHE A 5 16.45 11.76 1.00
CA PHE A 5 15.73 10.94 0.01
C PHE A 5 14.28 11.38 -0.26
N GLU A 6 13.87 12.56 0.17
CA GLU A 6 12.51 13.10 -0.10
C GLU A 6 12.18 13.14 -1.61
N TRP A 7 13.21 13.13 -2.45
CA TRP A 7 13.11 13.10 -3.91
C TRP A 7 12.78 11.71 -4.50
N LEU A 8 13.02 10.61 -3.74
CA LEU A 8 12.96 9.24 -4.26
C LEU A 8 11.57 8.85 -4.79
N PRO A 9 10.44 9.13 -4.10
CA PRO A 9 9.12 8.79 -4.63
C PRO A 9 8.81 9.47 -5.96
N GLU A 10 9.13 10.77 -6.09
CA GLU A 10 8.94 11.52 -7.32
C GLU A 10 9.86 11.01 -8.43
N PHE A 11 11.10 10.70 -8.11
CA PHE A 11 12.06 10.12 -9.05
C PHE A 11 11.60 8.77 -9.58
N LEU A 12 11.11 7.86 -8.72
CA LEU A 12 10.58 6.56 -9.13
C LEU A 12 9.39 6.72 -10.08
N LEU A 13 8.52 7.67 -9.78
CA LEU A 13 7.38 7.97 -10.62
C LEU A 13 7.82 8.49 -12.00
N ASP A 14 8.67 9.51 -12.03
CA ASP A 14 9.21 10.10 -13.27
C ASP A 14 9.94 9.04 -14.11
N LEU A 15 10.81 8.24 -13.47
CA LEU A 15 11.58 7.19 -14.14
C LEU A 15 10.68 6.17 -14.84
N THR A 16 9.59 5.78 -14.21
CA THR A 16 8.68 4.73 -14.71
C THR A 16 7.59 5.25 -15.64
N GLN A 17 7.36 6.55 -15.71
CA GLN A 17 6.47 7.16 -16.70
C GLN A 17 7.00 7.04 -18.14
N GLY A 18 8.31 6.83 -18.31
CA GLY A 18 8.93 6.67 -19.62
C GLY A 18 9.02 7.95 -20.45
N LYS A 19 8.71 9.09 -19.87
CA LYS A 19 8.81 10.40 -20.50
C LYS A 19 9.23 11.47 -19.50
N GLY A 20 9.87 12.54 -19.96
CA GLY A 20 10.20 13.68 -19.11
C GLY A 20 8.96 14.44 -18.65
N LYS A 21 9.13 15.30 -17.65
CA LYS A 21 8.03 16.13 -17.13
C LYS A 21 7.44 17.02 -18.23
N ASP A 22 6.12 16.99 -18.35
CA ASP A 22 5.38 17.91 -19.20
C ASP A 22 5.46 19.32 -18.54
N ARG A 23 6.06 20.28 -19.21
CA ARG A 23 6.20 21.67 -18.74
C ARG A 23 5.55 22.59 -19.74
N MET A 24 4.86 23.63 -19.25
CA MET A 24 4.34 24.69 -20.10
C MET A 24 5.50 25.55 -20.64
N GLU A 25 5.42 25.95 -21.89
CA GLU A 25 6.36 26.94 -22.44
C GLU A 25 6.12 28.32 -21.80
N GLN A 26 7.22 28.96 -21.40
CA GLN A 26 7.18 30.27 -20.79
C GLN A 26 6.62 31.30 -21.82
N GLY A 27 5.44 31.85 -21.58
CA GLY A 27 4.84 32.92 -22.39
C GLY A 27 3.87 32.52 -23.51
N ALA A 28 3.64 31.21 -23.78
CA ALA A 28 2.85 30.80 -24.95
C ALA A 28 1.58 30.01 -24.65
N ASN A 29 1.24 29.70 -23.44
CA ASN A 29 0.11 28.80 -23.06
C ASN A 29 0.07 27.49 -23.89
N ARG A 30 1.24 26.99 -24.29
CA ARG A 30 1.43 25.75 -25.05
C ARG A 30 2.22 24.75 -24.22
N GLU A 31 1.82 23.48 -24.28
CA GLU A 31 2.63 22.40 -23.72
C GLU A 31 3.94 22.29 -24.49
N ARG A 32 5.04 22.28 -23.75
CA ARG A 32 6.36 21.98 -24.32
C ARG A 32 6.38 20.54 -24.78
N VAL A 33 6.62 20.30 -26.08
CA VAL A 33 6.74 18.94 -26.60
C VAL A 33 7.95 18.27 -25.95
N ASN A 34 7.67 17.28 -25.09
CA ASN A 34 8.72 16.46 -24.48
C ASN A 34 9.20 15.42 -25.48
N LYS A 35 10.43 15.56 -25.94
CA LYS A 35 11.07 14.65 -26.92
C LYS A 35 11.79 13.47 -26.26
N SER A 36 11.95 13.50 -24.94
CA SER A 36 12.67 12.47 -24.21
C SER A 36 11.73 11.36 -23.79
N VAL A 37 11.85 10.20 -24.42
CA VAL A 37 11.09 9.00 -24.09
C VAL A 37 12.09 7.89 -23.78
N TRP A 38 11.82 7.10 -22.73
CA TRP A 38 12.64 5.97 -22.33
C TRP A 38 11.80 4.80 -21.82
N ASN A 39 12.35 3.61 -21.96
CA ASN A 39 11.86 2.37 -21.34
C ASN A 39 13.05 1.69 -20.70
N LEU A 40 13.14 1.76 -19.38
CA LEU A 40 14.30 1.30 -18.62
C LEU A 40 13.88 0.31 -17.55
N LEU A 41 14.67 -0.73 -17.36
CA LEU A 41 14.75 -1.49 -16.13
C LEU A 41 15.96 -0.96 -15.36
N VAL A 42 15.76 -0.51 -14.14
CA VAL A 42 16.83 0.09 -13.32
C VAL A 42 17.11 -0.82 -12.13
N LEU A 43 18.42 -1.11 -11.94
CA LEU A 43 18.90 -1.87 -10.80
C LEU A 43 19.53 -0.92 -9.79
N PHE A 44 19.07 -0.99 -8.55
CA PHE A 44 19.63 -0.26 -7.42
C PHE A 44 20.22 -1.23 -6.40
N SER A 45 21.17 -0.74 -5.62
CA SER A 45 21.60 -1.38 -4.37
C SER A 45 21.42 -0.42 -3.21
N SER A 46 20.92 -0.91 -2.08
CA SER A 46 20.71 -0.12 -0.87
C SER A 46 21.03 -0.95 0.37
N ASN A 47 21.48 -0.30 1.43
CA ASN A 47 21.70 -0.91 2.74
C ASN A 47 20.42 -0.88 3.62
N THR A 48 19.37 -0.24 3.15
CA THR A 48 18.06 -0.14 3.82
C THR A 48 16.96 -0.57 2.87
N HIS A 49 15.88 -1.10 3.42
CA HIS A 49 14.71 -1.45 2.63
C HIS A 49 14.07 -0.21 2.01
N ILE A 50 13.91 -0.21 0.69
CA ILE A 50 13.28 0.89 -0.04
C ILE A 50 11.81 1.02 0.33
N PHE A 51 11.11 -0.09 0.56
CA PHE A 51 9.72 -0.08 1.00
C PHE A 51 9.53 0.60 2.36
N ASP A 52 10.40 0.32 3.34
CA ASP A 52 10.37 0.99 4.65
C ASP A 52 10.60 2.49 4.49
N TYR A 53 11.47 2.83 3.55
CA TYR A 53 11.81 4.20 3.23
C TYR A 53 10.61 4.94 2.61
N LEU A 54 9.99 4.36 1.58
CA LEU A 54 8.81 4.93 0.91
C LEU A 54 7.63 5.07 1.90
N SER A 55 7.42 4.09 2.77
CA SER A 55 6.36 4.11 3.78
C SER A 55 6.60 5.15 4.88
N GLY A 56 7.86 5.43 5.23
CA GLY A 56 8.23 6.37 6.30
C GLY A 56 8.30 7.84 5.91
N GLN A 57 8.39 8.16 4.62
CA GLN A 57 8.61 9.53 4.13
C GLN A 57 7.34 10.32 3.91
N ARG A 58 6.25 9.68 3.57
CA ARG A 58 4.96 10.34 3.36
C ARG A 58 3.91 9.72 4.27
N LYS A 59 3.10 10.57 4.90
CA LYS A 59 1.84 10.13 5.54
C LYS A 59 0.91 9.40 4.55
N HIS A 60 1.22 9.49 3.25
CA HIS A 60 0.49 8.92 2.13
C HIS A 60 1.47 8.42 1.05
N ALA A 61 2.28 7.38 1.35
CA ALA A 61 2.97 6.66 0.29
C ALA A 61 1.90 6.03 -0.61
N SER A 62 1.76 6.54 -1.85
CA SER A 62 0.78 5.94 -2.75
C SER A 62 1.27 4.56 -3.16
N GLN A 63 0.37 3.58 -3.20
CA GLN A 63 0.66 2.25 -3.75
C GLN A 63 1.30 2.34 -5.14
N ALA A 64 1.02 3.43 -5.85
CA ALA A 64 1.52 3.69 -7.18
C ALA A 64 3.05 3.73 -7.28
N GLU A 65 3.76 4.22 -6.26
CA GLU A 65 5.22 4.21 -6.25
C GLU A 65 5.77 2.84 -5.87
N MET A 66 5.10 2.17 -4.91
CA MET A 66 5.53 0.87 -4.40
C MET A 66 5.40 -0.25 -5.44
N VAL A 67 4.34 -0.26 -6.26
CA VAL A 67 4.16 -1.25 -7.34
C VAL A 67 5.18 -1.14 -8.49
N ARG A 68 6.06 -0.14 -8.44
CA ARG A 68 7.16 0.05 -9.41
C ARG A 68 8.48 -0.52 -8.95
N VAL A 69 8.56 -0.97 -7.70
CA VAL A 69 9.78 -1.47 -7.08
C VAL A 69 9.62 -2.95 -6.78
N LEU A 70 10.63 -3.74 -7.12
CA LEU A 70 10.81 -5.11 -6.64
C LEU A 70 12.10 -5.14 -5.82
N GLU A 71 12.02 -5.64 -4.61
CA GLU A 71 13.15 -5.68 -3.69
C GLU A 71 13.58 -7.12 -3.39
N LEU A 72 14.88 -7.37 -3.59
CA LEU A 72 15.53 -8.62 -3.18
C LEU A 72 16.36 -8.36 -1.92
N THR A 73 15.93 -8.90 -0.80
CA THR A 73 16.67 -8.84 0.45
C THR A 73 17.69 -9.98 0.53
N LEU A 74 18.95 -9.62 0.66
CA LEU A 74 20.05 -10.58 0.87
C LEU A 74 20.28 -10.74 2.38
N ASN A 75 19.70 -11.77 2.98
CA ASN A 75 19.76 -12.01 4.43
C ASN A 75 21.04 -12.69 4.91
N LYS A 76 21.91 -13.12 3.99
CA LYS A 76 23.17 -13.79 4.33
C LYS A 76 24.34 -12.97 3.80
N LYS A 77 25.32 -12.77 4.67
CA LYS A 77 26.63 -12.27 4.23
C LYS A 77 27.22 -13.31 3.30
N LEU A 78 27.45 -12.92 2.06
CA LEU A 78 28.18 -13.75 1.10
C LEU A 78 29.64 -13.82 1.56
N VAL A 79 30.08 -15.03 1.89
CA VAL A 79 31.50 -15.32 2.19
C VAL A 79 32.07 -15.98 0.95
N TRP A 80 32.93 -15.27 0.25
CA TRP A 80 33.57 -15.77 -0.96
C TRP A 80 34.79 -16.61 -0.60
N THR A 81 34.93 -17.76 -1.24
CA THR A 81 36.19 -18.50 -1.21
C THR A 81 37.28 -17.71 -1.96
N PRO A 82 38.58 -18.01 -1.73
CA PRO A 82 39.67 -17.38 -2.49
C PRO A 82 39.55 -17.59 -4.00
N GLU A 83 39.03 -18.74 -4.44
CA GLU A 83 38.78 -19.06 -5.84
C GLU A 83 37.65 -18.19 -6.44
N GLU A 84 36.54 -18.06 -5.73
CA GLU A 84 35.43 -17.20 -6.12
C GLU A 84 35.84 -15.75 -6.15
N SER A 85 36.68 -15.30 -5.22
CA SER A 85 37.23 -13.93 -5.22
C SER A 85 38.07 -13.65 -6.47
N LYS A 86 38.87 -14.61 -6.95
CA LYS A 86 39.60 -14.48 -8.23
C LYS A 86 38.66 -14.36 -9.42
N ILE A 87 37.56 -15.11 -9.43
CA ILE A 87 36.55 -14.99 -10.49
C ILE A 87 35.93 -13.58 -10.51
N LEU A 88 35.62 -13.02 -9.31
CA LEU A 88 35.11 -11.65 -9.21
C LEU A 88 36.11 -10.61 -9.75
N ASP A 89 37.41 -10.80 -9.54
CA ASP A 89 38.43 -9.91 -10.10
C ASP A 89 38.50 -10.02 -11.63
N LEU A 90 38.31 -11.22 -12.20
CA LEU A 90 38.18 -11.38 -13.64
C LEU A 90 36.97 -10.67 -14.22
N LEU A 91 35.81 -10.64 -13.48
CA LEU A 91 34.64 -9.90 -13.91
C LEU A 91 34.90 -8.40 -14.04
N LYS A 92 35.73 -7.81 -13.19
CA LYS A 92 36.12 -6.38 -13.27
C LYS A 92 36.81 -6.03 -14.58
N SER A 93 37.55 -6.99 -15.17
CA SER A 93 38.27 -6.81 -16.44
C SER A 93 37.41 -7.19 -17.67
N ASN A 94 36.30 -7.93 -17.47
CA ASN A 94 35.50 -8.50 -18.55
C ASN A 94 34.03 -8.06 -18.47
N TYR A 95 33.72 -6.97 -17.80
CA TYR A 95 32.34 -6.49 -17.66
C TYR A 95 31.77 -6.07 -19.04
N GLY A 96 30.47 -6.22 -19.21
CA GLY A 96 29.74 -5.77 -20.39
C GLY A 96 29.83 -6.66 -21.63
N VAL A 97 30.73 -7.66 -21.68
CA VAL A 97 30.92 -8.53 -22.85
C VAL A 97 29.65 -9.27 -23.23
N VAL A 98 29.00 -9.91 -22.24
CA VAL A 98 27.72 -10.64 -22.44
C VAL A 98 26.63 -9.69 -22.94
N GLY A 99 26.52 -8.51 -22.31
CA GLY A 99 25.55 -7.49 -22.69
C GLY A 99 25.72 -7.00 -24.11
N TYR A 100 26.99 -6.75 -24.55
CA TYR A 100 27.29 -6.34 -25.91
C TYR A 100 26.80 -7.39 -26.94
N HIS A 101 27.12 -8.67 -26.73
CA HIS A 101 26.74 -9.73 -27.64
C HIS A 101 25.21 -9.94 -27.65
N LEU A 102 24.55 -9.87 -26.51
CA LEU A 102 23.09 -9.97 -26.41
C LEU A 102 22.41 -8.82 -27.16
N ILE A 103 22.84 -7.58 -26.96
CA ILE A 103 22.26 -6.39 -27.61
C ILE A 103 22.45 -6.52 -29.14
N LYS A 104 23.65 -6.89 -29.59
CA LYS A 104 23.91 -7.13 -31.01
C LYS A 104 22.96 -8.17 -31.60
N TRP A 105 22.74 -9.27 -30.89
CA TRP A 105 21.81 -10.31 -31.31
C TRP A 105 20.36 -9.80 -31.34
N ILE A 106 19.90 -9.10 -30.31
CA ILE A 106 18.54 -8.52 -30.21
C ILE A 106 18.29 -7.55 -31.37
N VAL A 107 19.24 -6.69 -31.70
CA VAL A 107 19.11 -5.73 -32.80
C VAL A 107 18.91 -6.47 -34.13
N ALA A 108 19.65 -7.55 -34.36
CA ALA A 108 19.55 -8.38 -35.56
C ALA A 108 18.27 -9.23 -35.60
N ASN A 109 17.70 -9.59 -34.43
CA ASN A 109 16.58 -10.52 -34.29
C ASN A 109 15.40 -9.89 -33.51
N ARG A 110 15.13 -8.61 -33.76
CA ARG A 110 14.20 -7.79 -32.96
C ARG A 110 12.80 -8.39 -32.82
N GLN A 111 12.28 -8.97 -33.90
CA GLN A 111 10.95 -9.58 -33.87
C GLN A 111 10.92 -10.83 -32.98
N VAL A 112 11.92 -11.68 -33.07
CA VAL A 112 12.04 -12.89 -32.22
C VAL A 112 12.18 -12.51 -30.75
N ALA A 113 13.01 -11.50 -30.46
CA ALA A 113 13.18 -11.00 -29.09
C ALA A 113 11.87 -10.47 -28.49
N LYS A 114 11.08 -9.75 -29.29
CA LYS A 114 9.75 -9.28 -28.90
C LYS A 114 8.79 -10.41 -28.62
N GLU A 115 8.74 -11.41 -29.49
CA GLU A 115 7.87 -12.60 -29.31
C GLU A 115 8.24 -13.39 -28.05
N VAL A 116 9.54 -13.56 -27.77
CA VAL A 116 9.99 -14.22 -26.54
C VAL A 116 9.55 -13.40 -25.31
N PHE A 117 9.71 -12.09 -25.34
CA PHE A 117 9.29 -11.21 -24.25
C PHE A 117 7.78 -11.31 -24.00
N GLU A 118 6.95 -11.18 -25.05
CA GLU A 118 5.48 -11.22 -24.89
C GLU A 118 4.99 -12.57 -24.37
N LYS A 119 5.51 -13.69 -24.94
CA LYS A 119 5.18 -15.04 -24.44
C LYS A 119 5.61 -15.23 -22.98
N THR A 120 6.78 -14.74 -22.62
CA THR A 120 7.28 -14.82 -21.23
C THR A 120 6.41 -13.99 -20.30
N ARG A 121 6.00 -12.79 -20.73
CA ARG A 121 5.14 -11.91 -19.94
C ARG A 121 3.79 -12.57 -19.65
N GLU A 122 3.14 -13.15 -20.66
CA GLU A 122 1.86 -13.84 -20.47
C GLU A 122 2.00 -15.08 -19.59
N ALA A 123 3.07 -15.87 -19.78
CA ALA A 123 3.33 -17.03 -18.93
C ALA A 123 3.54 -16.65 -17.46
N LEU A 124 4.36 -15.62 -17.19
CA LEU A 124 4.58 -15.16 -15.82
C LEU A 124 3.35 -14.49 -15.20
N LYS A 125 2.54 -13.76 -16.00
CA LYS A 125 1.27 -13.20 -15.53
C LYS A 125 0.35 -14.31 -15.01
N ALA A 126 0.26 -15.42 -15.73
CA ALA A 126 -0.53 -16.60 -15.34
C ALA A 126 0.09 -17.32 -14.12
N GLU A 127 1.41 -17.60 -14.15
CA GLU A 127 2.10 -18.35 -13.09
C GLU A 127 2.12 -17.60 -11.74
N PHE A 128 2.22 -16.26 -11.78
CA PHE A 128 2.25 -15.41 -10.59
C PHE A 128 0.85 -14.91 -10.22
N GLU A 129 -0.19 -15.25 -10.98
CA GLU A 129 -1.57 -14.75 -10.78
C GLU A 129 -1.61 -13.22 -10.66
N SER A 130 -0.83 -12.54 -11.53
CA SER A 130 -0.66 -11.09 -11.45
C SER A 130 -1.89 -10.36 -11.98
N ASN A 131 -2.32 -9.33 -11.23
CA ASN A 131 -3.38 -8.43 -11.65
C ASN A 131 -2.83 -7.22 -12.48
N ASP A 132 -3.72 -6.37 -12.97
CA ASP A 132 -3.32 -5.24 -13.82
C ASP A 132 -2.59 -4.12 -13.05
N ASP A 133 -2.79 -4.01 -11.73
CA ASP A 133 -2.06 -3.06 -10.88
C ASP A 133 -0.58 -3.43 -10.78
N GLU A 134 -0.25 -4.73 -10.95
CA GLU A 134 1.11 -5.29 -10.88
C GLU A 134 1.84 -5.28 -12.23
N ARG A 135 1.33 -4.56 -13.22
CA ARG A 135 1.88 -4.53 -14.59
C ARG A 135 3.38 -4.19 -14.65
N TYR A 136 3.88 -3.36 -13.74
CA TYR A 136 5.30 -3.00 -13.70
C TYR A 136 6.16 -4.16 -13.19
N TRP A 137 5.72 -4.87 -12.17
CA TRP A 137 6.39 -6.08 -11.69
C TRP A 137 6.38 -7.15 -12.76
N THR A 138 5.22 -7.39 -13.39
CA THR A 138 5.09 -8.38 -14.46
C THR A 138 6.01 -8.06 -15.63
N ALA A 139 6.10 -6.79 -16.06
CA ALA A 139 6.98 -6.37 -17.14
C ALA A 139 8.46 -6.51 -16.76
N GLY A 140 8.85 -6.11 -15.55
CA GLY A 140 10.22 -6.25 -15.05
C GLY A 140 10.66 -7.71 -14.95
N ASN A 141 9.82 -8.57 -14.37
CA ASN A 141 10.06 -10.01 -14.28
C ASN A 141 10.20 -10.65 -15.66
N ALA A 142 9.29 -10.30 -16.59
CA ALA A 142 9.34 -10.79 -17.96
C ALA A 142 10.62 -10.34 -18.67
N CYS A 143 11.09 -9.14 -18.45
CA CYS A 143 12.35 -8.65 -19.00
C CYS A 143 13.54 -9.51 -18.53
N ILE A 144 13.64 -9.76 -17.22
CA ILE A 144 14.74 -10.56 -16.63
C ILE A 144 14.72 -11.99 -17.15
N VAL A 145 13.55 -12.65 -17.13
CA VAL A 145 13.42 -14.04 -17.59
C VAL A 145 13.64 -14.16 -19.09
N SER A 146 13.12 -13.22 -19.89
CA SER A 146 13.37 -13.19 -21.33
C SER A 146 14.84 -13.03 -21.67
N MET A 147 15.59 -12.18 -20.93
CA MET A 147 17.03 -12.07 -21.12
C MET A 147 17.75 -13.39 -20.84
N ALA A 148 17.38 -14.11 -19.78
CA ALA A 148 17.95 -15.43 -19.50
C ALA A 148 17.65 -16.43 -20.63
N ILE A 149 16.43 -16.42 -21.18
CA ILE A 149 16.05 -17.27 -22.32
C ILE A 149 16.83 -16.89 -23.58
N LEU A 150 16.95 -15.59 -23.88
CA LEU A 150 17.63 -15.10 -25.10
C LEU A 150 19.13 -15.36 -25.08
N LEU A 151 19.76 -15.43 -23.91
CA LEU A 151 21.18 -15.79 -23.77
C LEU A 151 21.48 -17.25 -24.09
N SER A 152 20.48 -18.13 -24.05
CA SER A 152 20.62 -19.58 -24.19
C SER A 152 21.14 -20.01 -25.57
N LYS A 153 21.55 -21.28 -25.65
CA LYS A 153 21.99 -21.93 -26.90
C LYS A 153 20.94 -21.90 -28.00
N LYS A 154 19.67 -21.84 -27.64
CA LYS A 154 18.56 -21.79 -28.60
C LYS A 154 18.50 -20.47 -29.39
N TYR A 155 18.98 -19.39 -28.81
CA TYR A 155 18.88 -18.04 -29.38
C TYR A 155 20.27 -17.42 -29.65
N ALA A 156 20.80 -16.65 -28.71
CA ALA A 156 22.05 -15.94 -28.90
C ALA A 156 23.30 -16.81 -28.72
N ASN A 157 23.15 -17.98 -28.12
CA ASN A 157 24.23 -18.94 -27.85
C ASN A 157 25.42 -18.33 -27.10
N ILE A 158 25.13 -17.57 -26.05
CA ILE A 158 26.15 -16.90 -25.24
C ILE A 158 26.38 -17.65 -23.93
N ILE A 159 25.33 -17.90 -23.16
CA ILE A 159 25.38 -18.60 -21.88
C ILE A 159 24.02 -19.25 -21.57
N ASP A 160 24.03 -20.44 -21.02
CA ASP A 160 22.81 -21.08 -20.52
C ASP A 160 22.60 -20.72 -19.04
N ILE A 161 21.58 -19.92 -18.79
CA ILE A 161 21.12 -19.59 -17.44
C ILE A 161 19.90 -20.46 -17.14
N PRO A 162 19.89 -21.23 -16.03
CA PRO A 162 18.72 -22.03 -15.66
C PRO A 162 17.55 -21.10 -15.32
N VAL A 163 16.50 -21.15 -16.14
CA VAL A 163 15.37 -20.21 -16.09
C VAL A 163 14.52 -20.41 -14.82
N GLN A 164 14.25 -21.67 -14.43
CA GLN A 164 13.36 -21.93 -13.30
C GLN A 164 13.84 -21.37 -11.95
N PRO A 165 15.13 -21.47 -11.56
CA PRO A 165 15.64 -20.79 -10.38
C PRO A 165 15.44 -19.28 -10.41
N VAL A 166 15.59 -18.63 -11.58
CA VAL A 166 15.34 -17.19 -11.75
C VAL A 166 13.86 -16.88 -11.50
N VAL A 167 12.95 -17.64 -12.12
CA VAL A 167 11.49 -17.51 -11.92
C VAL A 167 11.11 -17.67 -10.44
N ASN A 168 11.68 -18.68 -9.75
CA ASN A 168 11.40 -18.91 -8.33
C ASN A 168 11.83 -17.74 -7.44
N VAL A 169 12.98 -17.12 -7.73
CA VAL A 169 13.45 -15.93 -6.99
C VAL A 169 12.52 -14.75 -7.25
N LEU A 170 12.16 -14.50 -8.52
CA LEU A 170 11.26 -13.41 -8.89
C LEU A 170 9.86 -13.57 -8.31
N LYS A 171 9.34 -14.81 -8.27
CA LYS A 171 8.07 -15.11 -7.62
C LYS A 171 8.13 -14.75 -6.12
N LYS A 172 9.16 -15.18 -5.43
CA LYS A 172 9.36 -14.85 -4.01
C LYS A 172 9.47 -13.33 -3.78
N MET A 173 10.17 -12.60 -4.66
CA MET A 173 10.25 -11.14 -4.58
C MET A 173 8.87 -10.50 -4.76
N THR A 174 8.10 -10.97 -5.75
CA THR A 174 6.75 -10.47 -6.03
C THR A 174 5.81 -10.75 -4.86
N ASP A 175 5.82 -11.96 -4.30
CA ASP A 175 4.99 -12.33 -3.14
C ASP A 175 5.35 -11.51 -1.89
N ASN A 176 6.63 -11.27 -1.65
CA ASN A 176 7.07 -10.37 -0.57
C ASN A 176 6.59 -8.93 -0.80
N ALA A 177 6.72 -8.42 -2.03
CA ALA A 177 6.25 -7.09 -2.38
C ALA A 177 4.74 -6.96 -2.21
N ARG A 178 3.97 -7.98 -2.59
CA ARG A 178 2.52 -8.07 -2.35
C ARG A 178 2.19 -7.99 -0.86
N GLY A 179 2.90 -8.75 -0.03
CA GLY A 179 2.74 -8.72 1.41
C GLY A 179 2.94 -7.32 1.99
N ILE A 180 3.89 -6.56 1.48
CA ILE A 180 4.17 -5.19 1.91
C ILE A 180 3.13 -4.20 1.35
N VAL A 181 2.87 -4.27 0.05
CA VAL A 181 2.02 -3.28 -0.66
C VAL A 181 0.53 -3.49 -0.38
N TYR A 182 0.10 -4.74 -0.33
CA TYR A 182 -1.31 -5.12 -0.18
C TYR A 182 -1.63 -5.72 1.19
N GLY A 183 -0.69 -6.40 1.84
CA GLY A 183 -0.87 -6.99 3.17
C GLY A 183 -0.99 -5.96 4.30
N SER A 184 -0.50 -4.75 4.06
CA SER A 184 -0.70 -3.59 4.94
C SER A 184 -1.95 -2.76 4.58
N LYS A 185 -2.82 -3.24 3.70
CA LYS A 185 -4.13 -2.60 3.50
C LYS A 185 -4.91 -2.69 4.80
N ARG A 186 -4.81 -1.62 5.57
CA ARG A 186 -5.73 -1.42 6.68
C ARG A 186 -7.14 -1.53 6.12
N THR A 187 -7.90 -2.41 6.70
CA THR A 187 -9.31 -2.51 6.38
C THR A 187 -10.06 -1.34 7.02
N ALA A 188 -11.24 -1.03 6.55
CA ALA A 188 -12.09 -0.05 7.22
C ALA A 188 -12.39 -0.46 8.68
N GLU A 189 -12.38 -1.76 8.97
CA GLU A 189 -12.52 -2.31 10.32
C GLU A 189 -11.29 -1.99 11.19
N ASP A 190 -10.07 -2.13 10.65
CA ASP A 190 -8.84 -1.73 11.37
C ASP A 190 -8.85 -0.24 11.69
N ILE A 191 -9.31 0.60 10.75
CA ILE A 191 -9.46 2.05 10.97
C ILE A 191 -10.50 2.34 12.05
N LEU A 192 -11.65 1.66 12.03
CA LEU A 192 -12.70 1.80 13.03
C LEU A 192 -12.20 1.40 14.42
N ASN A 193 -11.53 0.25 14.50
CA ASN A 193 -10.98 -0.26 15.76
C ASN A 193 -9.86 0.66 16.30
N ALA A 194 -8.99 1.18 15.44
CA ALA A 194 -7.98 2.14 15.83
C ALA A 194 -8.61 3.45 16.34
N TYR A 195 -9.63 3.96 15.62
CA TYR A 195 -10.38 5.15 16.03
C TYR A 195 -11.05 4.98 17.39
N THR A 196 -11.78 3.91 17.57
CA THR A 196 -12.49 3.64 18.83
C THR A 196 -11.51 3.49 19.99
N ARG A 197 -10.36 2.83 19.80
CA ARG A 197 -9.34 2.68 20.83
C ARG A 197 -8.66 4.02 21.18
N GLU A 198 -8.28 4.81 20.18
CA GLU A 198 -7.61 6.11 20.37
C GLU A 198 -8.49 7.12 21.08
N TYR A 199 -9.77 7.15 20.71
CA TYR A 199 -10.72 8.15 21.21
C TYR A 199 -11.69 7.61 22.26
N TYR A 200 -11.47 6.39 22.78
CA TYR A 200 -12.42 5.76 23.72
C TYR A 200 -12.78 6.65 24.91
N GLY A 201 -11.80 7.31 25.51
CA GLY A 201 -12.02 8.27 26.61
C GLY A 201 -12.90 9.47 26.26
N LYS A 202 -13.14 9.72 24.96
CA LYS A 202 -14.01 10.78 24.43
C LYS A 202 -15.35 10.25 23.88
N PHE A 203 -15.66 8.97 24.09
CA PHE A 203 -16.96 8.42 23.71
C PHE A 203 -17.95 8.57 24.85
N VAL A 204 -19.16 8.99 24.51
CA VAL A 204 -20.30 8.91 25.41
C VAL A 204 -20.84 7.49 25.36
N VAL A 205 -20.61 6.71 26.40
CA VAL A 205 -21.09 5.34 26.52
C VAL A 205 -22.45 5.36 27.22
N VAL A 206 -23.47 4.79 26.60
CA VAL A 206 -24.83 4.70 27.15
C VAL A 206 -25.24 3.23 27.22
N LYS A 207 -25.50 2.77 28.41
CA LYS A 207 -26.02 1.41 28.69
C LYS A 207 -27.48 1.49 29.08
N ALA A 208 -28.31 0.67 28.49
CA ALA A 208 -29.73 0.52 28.89
C ALA A 208 -29.88 -0.75 29.73
N ILE A 209 -30.10 -0.60 31.04
CA ILE A 209 -30.24 -1.70 31.98
C ILE A 209 -31.65 -1.59 32.60
N ASN A 210 -32.50 -2.58 32.37
CA ASN A 210 -33.87 -2.63 32.91
C ASN A 210 -34.68 -1.34 32.66
N GLY A 211 -34.52 -0.71 31.50
CA GLY A 211 -35.23 0.52 31.13
C GLY A 211 -34.64 1.81 31.71
N VAL A 212 -33.58 1.73 32.50
CA VAL A 212 -32.82 2.87 33.00
C VAL A 212 -31.61 3.09 32.09
N TYR A 213 -31.29 4.36 31.79
CA TYR A 213 -30.13 4.74 31.01
C TYR A 213 -29.01 5.21 31.92
N GLU A 214 -27.90 4.51 31.87
CA GLU A 214 -26.66 4.94 32.50
C GLU A 214 -25.72 5.49 31.43
N ALA A 215 -25.05 6.60 31.70
CA ALA A 215 -24.15 7.23 30.73
C ALA A 215 -22.87 7.70 31.41
N SER A 216 -21.73 7.41 30.74
CA SER A 216 -20.40 7.82 31.15
C SER A 216 -19.61 8.40 29.96
N LEU A 217 -18.51 9.11 30.24
CA LEU A 217 -17.52 9.48 29.22
C LEU A 217 -16.38 8.47 29.31
N GLY A 218 -16.16 7.70 28.23
CA GLY A 218 -15.28 6.54 28.29
C GLY A 218 -15.76 5.53 29.32
N GLU A 219 -14.83 4.90 30.02
CA GLU A 219 -15.11 3.86 30.99
C GLU A 219 -15.75 4.40 32.30
N ASN A 220 -15.21 5.51 32.83
CA ASN A 220 -15.62 6.04 34.14
C ASN A 220 -15.70 7.58 34.19
N GLY A 221 -15.67 8.27 33.05
CA GLY A 221 -15.69 9.73 33.01
C GLY A 221 -17.06 10.31 33.31
N VAL A 222 -17.07 11.48 33.98
CA VAL A 222 -18.32 12.20 34.31
C VAL A 222 -18.78 13.03 33.11
N ILE A 223 -20.08 12.98 32.84
CA ILE A 223 -20.72 13.85 31.85
C ILE A 223 -21.35 15.03 32.61
N ASP A 224 -20.77 16.20 32.41
CA ASP A 224 -21.26 17.44 33.02
C ASP A 224 -21.54 18.55 31.99
N ALA A 225 -21.93 19.72 32.48
CA ALA A 225 -22.28 20.86 31.63
C ALA A 225 -21.05 21.57 31.01
N SER A 226 -19.82 21.25 31.44
CA SER A 226 -18.59 21.86 30.93
C SER A 226 -18.10 21.22 29.61
N LEU A 227 -18.62 20.04 29.23
CA LEU A 227 -18.19 19.34 28.01
C LEU A 227 -18.47 20.15 26.75
N THR A 228 -17.43 20.27 25.93
CA THR A 228 -17.48 20.93 24.63
C THR A 228 -17.52 19.92 23.50
N ARG A 229 -17.77 20.39 22.28
CA ARG A 229 -17.80 19.53 21.09
C ARG A 229 -16.44 18.84 20.83
N THR A 230 -15.35 19.45 21.23
CA THR A 230 -13.99 18.90 21.05
C THR A 230 -13.66 17.77 22.03
N ASP A 231 -14.45 17.65 23.09
CA ASP A 231 -14.28 16.61 24.11
C ASP A 231 -14.97 15.30 23.75
N ILE A 232 -15.84 15.32 22.71
CA ILE A 232 -16.64 14.17 22.31
C ILE A 232 -16.28 13.74 20.90
N ALA A 233 -15.76 12.51 20.76
CA ALA A 233 -15.41 11.90 19.47
C ALA A 233 -16.54 11.02 18.93
N GLY A 234 -17.39 10.50 19.79
CA GLY A 234 -18.48 9.63 19.41
C GLY A 234 -19.39 9.26 20.57
N ARG A 235 -20.35 8.38 20.28
CA ARG A 235 -21.28 7.80 21.23
C ARG A 235 -21.45 6.33 20.94
N VAL A 236 -21.51 5.51 21.99
CA VAL A 236 -21.79 4.08 21.91
C VAL A 236 -23.07 3.80 22.71
N GLU A 237 -23.99 3.09 22.12
CA GLU A 237 -25.24 2.70 22.76
C GLU A 237 -25.32 1.17 22.88
N HIS A 238 -25.30 0.66 24.11
CA HIS A 238 -25.44 -0.74 24.43
C HIS A 238 -26.88 -1.04 24.90
N GLY A 239 -27.46 -2.12 24.40
CA GLY A 239 -28.79 -2.62 24.85
C GLY A 239 -30.00 -1.77 24.43
N ILE A 240 -29.80 -0.70 23.66
CA ILE A 240 -30.89 0.12 23.10
C ILE A 240 -31.51 -0.59 21.90
N THR A 241 -30.70 -1.13 21.02
CA THR A 241 -31.11 -2.02 19.94
C THR A 241 -30.83 -3.47 20.40
N PRO A 242 -31.82 -4.33 20.55
CA PRO A 242 -31.65 -5.69 21.07
C PRO A 242 -30.57 -6.47 20.22
N GLY A 243 -29.59 -7.06 20.89
CA GLY A 243 -28.55 -7.88 20.25
C GLY A 243 -27.51 -7.11 19.43
N HIS A 244 -27.51 -5.78 19.54
CA HIS A 244 -26.57 -4.93 18.76
C HIS A 244 -25.98 -3.82 19.62
N VAL A 245 -24.82 -3.34 19.16
CA VAL A 245 -24.18 -2.11 19.66
C VAL A 245 -24.21 -1.07 18.55
N ASP A 246 -24.67 0.12 18.88
CA ASP A 246 -24.75 1.27 17.96
C ASP A 246 -23.64 2.25 18.25
N TYR A 247 -22.76 2.47 17.28
CA TYR A 247 -21.73 3.51 17.32
C TYR A 247 -22.18 4.72 16.52
N TYR A 248 -22.12 5.89 17.11
CA TYR A 248 -22.32 7.17 16.43
C TYR A 248 -21.00 7.92 16.47
N ILE A 249 -20.34 8.06 15.32
CA ILE A 249 -19.01 8.63 15.19
C ILE A 249 -19.10 9.98 14.48
N GLU A 250 -18.46 11.00 15.04
CA GLU A 250 -18.46 12.35 14.46
C GLU A 250 -17.67 12.33 13.14
N VAL A 251 -18.32 12.78 12.05
CA VAL A 251 -17.81 12.63 10.68
C VAL A 251 -16.49 13.37 10.46
N GLN A 252 -16.32 14.56 11.03
CA GLN A 252 -15.11 15.36 10.77
C GLN A 252 -13.89 14.76 11.45
N LEU A 253 -14.06 14.27 12.69
CA LEU A 253 -12.98 13.60 13.41
C LEU A 253 -12.60 12.27 12.74
N LEU A 254 -13.60 11.49 12.31
CA LEU A 254 -13.33 10.24 11.59
C LEU A 254 -12.61 10.49 10.26
N LYS A 255 -13.01 11.54 9.51
CA LYS A 255 -12.28 11.95 8.29
C LYS A 255 -10.83 12.30 8.58
N ALA A 256 -10.59 13.11 9.62
CA ALA A 256 -9.23 13.48 10.02
C ALA A 256 -8.41 12.25 10.44
N HIS A 257 -9.03 11.30 11.15
CA HIS A 257 -8.38 10.04 11.53
C HIS A 257 -8.09 9.16 10.31
N CYS A 258 -9.02 9.00 9.38
CA CYS A 258 -8.75 8.30 8.11
C CYS A 258 -7.53 8.91 7.39
N VAL A 259 -7.49 10.23 7.28
CA VAL A 259 -6.35 10.95 6.69
C VAL A 259 -5.06 10.67 7.45
N SER A 260 -5.06 10.71 8.79
CA SER A 260 -3.87 10.42 9.60
C SER A 260 -3.37 8.98 9.42
N MET A 261 -4.31 8.06 9.12
CA MET A 261 -4.02 6.65 8.88
C MET A 261 -3.74 6.34 7.42
N SER A 262 -3.64 7.35 6.55
CA SER A 262 -3.43 7.21 5.10
C SER A 262 -4.53 6.39 4.41
N PHE A 263 -5.76 6.56 4.86
CA PHE A 263 -6.92 5.83 4.34
C PHE A 263 -7.97 6.79 3.77
N GLY A 264 -8.55 6.46 2.62
CA GLY A 264 -9.61 7.27 2.01
C GLY A 264 -10.91 7.17 2.81
N PHE A 265 -11.53 8.31 3.15
CA PHE A 265 -12.82 8.27 3.85
C PHE A 265 -13.94 7.68 2.98
N SER A 266 -13.88 7.86 1.66
CA SER A 266 -14.79 7.23 0.70
C SER A 266 -14.61 5.71 0.71
N ASP A 267 -13.36 5.25 0.71
CA ASP A 267 -13.02 3.83 0.74
C ASP A 267 -13.44 3.19 2.08
N PHE A 268 -13.26 3.94 3.19
CA PHE A 268 -13.76 3.54 4.50
C PHE A 268 -15.28 3.28 4.46
N LYS A 269 -16.05 4.24 3.95
CA LYS A 269 -17.50 4.07 3.84
C LYS A 269 -17.88 2.87 2.98
N GLU A 270 -17.30 2.77 1.79
CA GLU A 270 -17.59 1.69 0.86
C GLU A 270 -17.26 0.31 1.45
N GLN A 271 -16.12 0.17 2.12
CA GLN A 271 -15.73 -1.11 2.73
C GLN A 271 -16.61 -1.47 3.92
N ILE A 272 -16.94 -0.51 4.80
CA ILE A 272 -17.83 -0.75 5.95
C ILE A 272 -19.26 -1.08 5.48
N GLU A 273 -19.77 -0.40 4.44
CA GLU A 273 -21.10 -0.67 3.88
C GLU A 273 -21.19 -2.05 3.20
N LYS A 274 -20.09 -2.54 2.62
CA LYS A 274 -20.00 -3.88 2.03
C LYS A 274 -19.85 -5.01 3.06
N ASN A 275 -19.44 -4.69 4.28
CA ASN A 275 -19.26 -5.69 5.32
C ASN A 275 -20.63 -6.15 5.85
N PRO A 276 -21.01 -7.44 5.73
CA PRO A 276 -22.33 -7.94 6.10
C PRO A 276 -22.63 -7.85 7.60
N TYR A 277 -21.62 -7.68 8.43
CA TYR A 277 -21.75 -7.55 9.88
C TYR A 277 -22.08 -6.13 10.34
N TYR A 278 -21.99 -5.12 9.45
CA TYR A 278 -22.21 -3.72 9.79
C TYR A 278 -23.42 -3.14 9.04
N LYS A 279 -24.26 -2.39 9.75
CA LYS A 279 -25.26 -1.53 9.11
C LYS A 279 -24.83 -0.08 9.26
N VAL A 280 -24.65 0.62 8.17
CA VAL A 280 -24.09 1.98 8.16
C VAL A 280 -25.13 2.98 7.68
N ASN A 281 -25.32 4.06 8.43
CA ASN A 281 -26.23 5.14 8.06
C ASN A 281 -25.61 6.50 8.41
N SER A 282 -25.75 7.48 7.55
CA SER A 282 -25.46 8.87 7.88
C SER A 282 -26.63 9.46 8.67
N THR A 283 -26.35 10.11 9.79
CA THR A 283 -27.39 10.66 10.66
C THR A 283 -26.93 11.95 11.33
N ARG A 284 -27.88 12.69 11.88
CA ARG A 284 -27.60 13.81 12.79
C ARG A 284 -27.97 13.37 14.19
N LYS A 285 -26.97 13.20 15.06
CA LYS A 285 -27.15 12.68 16.41
C LYS A 285 -26.84 13.74 17.45
N ASP A 286 -27.67 13.82 18.46
CA ASP A 286 -27.34 14.51 19.70
C ASP A 286 -26.52 13.57 20.58
N MET A 287 -25.22 13.85 20.68
CA MET A 287 -24.25 12.97 21.35
C MET A 287 -24.52 12.84 22.86
N LEU A 288 -25.11 13.87 23.45
CA LEU A 288 -25.43 13.90 24.89
C LEU A 288 -26.93 13.62 25.18
N SER A 289 -27.71 13.19 24.20
CA SER A 289 -29.11 12.80 24.44
C SER A 289 -29.20 11.70 25.50
N LYS A 290 -30.21 11.78 26.38
CA LYS A 290 -30.41 10.86 27.52
C LYS A 290 -29.27 10.93 28.58
N THR A 291 -28.50 12.01 28.62
CA THR A 291 -27.52 12.30 29.66
C THR A 291 -27.89 13.60 30.39
N ARG A 292 -27.12 13.97 31.42
CA ARG A 292 -27.25 15.26 32.12
C ARG A 292 -26.54 16.42 31.43
N GLY A 293 -25.83 16.16 30.32
CA GLY A 293 -25.08 17.17 29.57
C GLY A 293 -25.97 18.02 28.65
N PRO A 294 -25.43 19.14 28.12
CA PRO A 294 -26.11 20.00 27.19
C PRO A 294 -26.38 19.28 25.83
N SER A 295 -27.43 19.69 25.09
CA SER A 295 -27.67 19.12 23.77
C SER A 295 -26.53 19.42 22.81
N MET A 296 -25.97 18.39 22.18
CA MET A 296 -24.84 18.50 21.27
C MET A 296 -25.10 17.71 19.99
N ARG A 297 -25.64 18.37 18.99
CA ARG A 297 -25.97 17.75 17.70
C ARG A 297 -24.83 17.85 16.71
N VAL A 298 -24.38 16.70 16.20
CA VAL A 298 -23.33 16.60 15.17
C VAL A 298 -23.78 15.74 14.02
N ASN A 299 -23.11 15.88 12.87
CA ASN A 299 -23.23 14.94 11.78
C ASN A 299 -22.41 13.70 12.14
N ALA A 300 -23.05 12.55 12.21
CA ALA A 300 -22.46 11.30 12.60
C ALA A 300 -22.69 10.21 11.57
N ILE A 301 -21.77 9.25 11.52
CA ILE A 301 -22.01 7.95 10.92
C ILE A 301 -22.51 7.04 12.04
N LYS A 302 -23.66 6.43 11.84
CA LYS A 302 -24.16 5.35 12.69
C LYS A 302 -23.66 4.03 12.12
N ILE A 303 -22.94 3.26 12.93
CA ILE A 303 -22.48 1.91 12.62
C ILE A 303 -23.10 0.98 13.65
N THR A 304 -23.94 0.04 13.21
CA THR A 304 -24.57 -0.96 14.05
C THR A 304 -23.87 -2.29 13.83
N ARG A 305 -23.39 -2.93 14.90
CA ARG A 305 -22.80 -4.28 14.86
C ARG A 305 -23.51 -5.23 15.84
N PRO A 306 -23.51 -6.56 15.57
CA PRO A 306 -23.93 -7.55 16.54
C PRO A 306 -23.08 -7.49 17.81
N ILE A 307 -23.66 -7.83 18.96
CA ILE A 307 -22.90 -8.02 20.19
C ILE A 307 -22.01 -9.27 20.02
N THR A 308 -20.72 -9.13 20.23
CA THR A 308 -19.75 -10.24 20.30
C THR A 308 -19.58 -10.67 21.75
N VAL A 309 -19.01 -11.88 21.97
CA VAL A 309 -18.78 -12.42 23.32
C VAL A 309 -17.91 -11.47 24.17
N ASP A 310 -16.97 -10.76 23.54
CA ASP A 310 -16.11 -9.76 24.21
C ASP A 310 -16.88 -8.52 24.71
N ASP A 311 -18.05 -8.21 24.14
CA ASP A 311 -18.90 -7.09 24.57
C ASP A 311 -19.80 -7.45 25.77
N SER A 312 -19.80 -8.70 26.22
CA SER A 312 -20.70 -9.22 27.28
C SER A 312 -20.04 -9.30 28.67
N GLU A 313 -18.73 -9.07 28.77
CA GLU A 313 -17.99 -9.17 30.05
C GLU A 313 -17.75 -7.82 30.75
N ASP A 314 -18.24 -6.70 30.20
CA ASP A 314 -18.25 -5.36 30.81
C ASP A 314 -19.72 -4.96 31.20
#